data_1f0be64daebbb5824b7cdd72b2fd9056
#
_entry.id   1f0be64daebbb5824b7cdd72b2fd9056
#
_cell.length_a   1.000
_cell.length_b   1.000
_cell.length_c   1.000
_cell.angle_alpha   90.00
_cell.angle_beta   90.00
_cell.angle_gamma   90.00
#
_symmetry.space_group_name_H-M   'P 1'
#
loop_
_entity.id
_entity.type
_entity.pdbx_description
1 polymer ?
#
loop_
_entity_poly.entity_id
_entity_poly.type
_entity_poly.pdbx_seq_one_letter_code
_entity_poly.pdbx_strand_id
1 'polypeptide(L)'
;MNAPRLRIATYNLQKCVGLDMRRRPGRSLQVIGALDAQIVVLQEADKRLPPRPAALPHDMAEAEGWQTLPFGQPGGSLGWHGNAMLVRPGITLRDSGHIDLPGLEPRGAIRADLHTPLGLLRVVGLHLGLVRRYRLLQLAAIMRALRDLPPCPLVLAGDFNDWGRGAALERVIGGLHFAPTRPSFPAPRPVARLDRFALGPGLRMRASGVLLAEPARIASDHLPVWADLELTTSDSA
;
A
#
# COMPACT_ATOMS: atom_id res chain seq x y z
N MET A 1 -6.03 -0.95 29.84
CA MET A 1 -6.08 -0.10 28.65
C MET A 1 -5.75 -0.98 27.45
N ASN A 2 -6.57 -0.99 26.39
CA ASN A 2 -6.20 -1.72 25.17
C ASN A 2 -4.95 -1.10 24.56
N ALA A 3 -3.97 -1.94 24.18
CA ALA A 3 -2.78 -1.48 23.49
C ALA A 3 -3.17 -0.68 22.22
N PRO A 4 -2.47 0.41 21.91
CA PRO A 4 -2.75 1.18 20.71
C PRO A 4 -2.60 0.28 19.48
N ARG A 5 -3.58 0.35 18.58
CA ARG A 5 -3.59 -0.39 17.32
C ARG A 5 -3.67 0.57 16.15
N LEU A 6 -3.08 0.16 15.05
CA LEU A 6 -3.14 0.90 13.78
C LEU A 6 -3.65 -0.05 12.70
N ARG A 7 -4.74 0.29 12.03
CA ARG A 7 -5.15 -0.42 10.82
C ARG A 7 -4.55 0.26 9.60
N ILE A 8 -3.80 -0.51 8.84
CA ILE A 8 -3.28 -0.15 7.53
C ILE A 8 -3.94 -1.00 6.47
N ALA A 9 -4.18 -0.44 5.28
CA ALA A 9 -4.71 -1.19 4.14
C ALA A 9 -3.89 -0.94 2.89
N THR A 10 -3.98 -1.88 1.94
CA THR A 10 -3.46 -1.71 0.57
C THR A 10 -4.54 -2.06 -0.43
N TYR A 11 -4.63 -1.29 -1.52
CA TYR A 11 -5.65 -1.48 -2.53
C TYR A 11 -5.20 -1.02 -3.92
N ASN A 12 -5.10 -1.96 -4.85
CA ASN A 12 -4.92 -1.64 -6.27
C ASN A 12 -6.26 -1.21 -6.85
N LEU A 13 -6.34 0.06 -7.27
CA LEU A 13 -7.59 0.70 -7.72
C LEU A 13 -7.98 0.35 -9.16
N GLN A 14 -7.10 -0.27 -9.93
CA GLN A 14 -7.31 -0.46 -11.38
C GLN A 14 -7.77 0.86 -12.05
N LYS A 15 -7.17 1.99 -11.64
CA LYS A 15 -7.52 3.35 -12.11
C LYS A 15 -9.00 3.71 -11.89
N CYS A 16 -9.60 3.19 -10.80
CA CYS A 16 -11.02 3.29 -10.48
C CYS A 16 -11.96 2.72 -11.56
N VAL A 17 -11.46 1.81 -12.40
CA VAL A 17 -12.25 1.09 -13.40
C VAL A 17 -12.62 -0.27 -12.83
N GLY A 18 -13.91 -0.51 -12.69
CA GLY A 18 -14.39 -1.79 -12.17
C GLY A 18 -14.47 -2.88 -13.23
N LEU A 19 -14.91 -4.07 -12.81
CA LEU A 19 -15.11 -5.21 -13.69
C LEU A 19 -16.24 -4.96 -14.71
N ASP A 20 -17.11 -3.99 -14.44
CA ASP A 20 -18.11 -3.48 -15.37
C ASP A 20 -17.53 -2.53 -16.44
N MET A 21 -16.20 -2.39 -16.51
CA MET A 21 -15.48 -1.49 -17.41
C MET A 21 -15.84 -0.01 -17.24
N ARG A 22 -16.46 0.37 -16.13
CA ARG A 22 -16.84 1.76 -15.83
C ARG A 22 -15.93 2.36 -14.80
N ARG A 23 -15.41 3.56 -15.09
CA ARG A 23 -14.64 4.35 -14.14
C ARG A 23 -15.58 5.03 -13.16
N ARG A 24 -15.47 4.68 -11.87
CA ARG A 24 -16.32 5.22 -10.80
C ARG A 24 -15.48 5.49 -9.54
N PRO A 25 -14.79 6.64 -9.43
CA PRO A 25 -13.95 6.96 -8.26
C PRO A 25 -14.73 6.90 -6.94
N GLY A 26 -15.99 7.37 -6.90
CA GLY A 26 -16.83 7.29 -5.72
C GLY A 26 -17.07 5.85 -5.24
N ARG A 27 -17.12 4.86 -6.15
CA ARG A 27 -17.20 3.44 -5.79
C ARG A 27 -15.91 2.97 -5.11
N SER A 28 -14.75 3.39 -5.61
CA SER A 28 -13.47 3.07 -4.98
C SER A 28 -13.36 3.72 -3.60
N LEU A 29 -13.83 4.96 -3.43
CA LEU A 29 -13.86 5.63 -2.12
C LEU A 29 -14.81 4.95 -1.13
N GLN A 30 -15.95 4.48 -1.57
CA GLN A 30 -16.85 3.68 -0.74
C GLN A 30 -16.17 2.41 -0.23
N VAL A 31 -15.40 1.73 -1.08
CA VAL A 31 -14.60 0.56 -0.68
C VAL A 31 -13.50 0.96 0.31
N ILE A 32 -12.78 2.06 0.05
CA ILE A 32 -11.74 2.58 0.94
C ILE A 32 -12.34 2.96 2.31
N GLY A 33 -13.49 3.61 2.34
CA GLY A 33 -14.19 3.97 3.59
C GLY A 33 -14.59 2.75 4.42
N ALA A 34 -15.02 1.67 3.76
CA ALA A 34 -15.43 0.43 4.43
C ALA A 34 -14.27 -0.37 5.06
N LEU A 35 -13.01 -0.02 4.77
CA LEU A 35 -11.84 -0.65 5.40
C LEU A 35 -11.65 -0.26 6.86
N ASP A 36 -12.20 0.88 7.28
CA ASP A 36 -11.98 1.46 8.62
C ASP A 36 -10.47 1.56 8.97
N ALA A 37 -9.67 1.94 7.97
CA ALA A 37 -8.22 2.05 8.10
C ALA A 37 -7.79 3.50 8.38
N GLN A 38 -6.70 3.67 9.12
CA GLN A 38 -6.09 4.98 9.33
C GLN A 38 -5.10 5.36 8.22
N ILE A 39 -4.51 4.36 7.55
CA ILE A 39 -3.58 4.53 6.44
C ILE A 39 -4.01 3.60 5.32
N VAL A 40 -4.10 4.12 4.09
CA VAL A 40 -4.39 3.31 2.90
C VAL A 40 -3.34 3.56 1.83
N VAL A 41 -2.63 2.50 1.46
CA VAL A 41 -1.64 2.50 0.39
C VAL A 41 -2.33 2.09 -0.90
N LEU A 42 -2.30 2.95 -1.91
CA LEU A 42 -3.00 2.74 -3.17
C LEU A 42 -2.02 2.43 -4.29
N GLN A 43 -2.44 1.56 -5.20
CA GLN A 43 -1.77 1.32 -6.47
C GLN A 43 -2.73 1.65 -7.61
N GLU A 44 -2.18 1.97 -8.76
CA GLU A 44 -2.93 2.43 -9.94
C GLU A 44 -3.90 3.60 -9.66
N ALA A 45 -3.51 4.49 -8.75
CA ALA A 45 -4.29 5.65 -8.36
C ALA A 45 -4.30 6.76 -9.42
N ASP A 46 -3.42 6.67 -10.42
CA ASP A 46 -3.28 7.62 -11.53
C ASP A 46 -3.60 6.97 -12.88
N LYS A 47 -4.00 7.78 -13.85
CA LYS A 47 -4.20 7.33 -15.22
C LYS A 47 -2.84 6.98 -15.87
N ARG A 48 -2.86 6.04 -16.80
CA ARG A 48 -1.62 5.49 -17.40
C ARG A 48 -0.91 6.46 -18.35
N LEU A 49 -1.67 7.21 -19.12
CA LEU A 49 -1.13 8.08 -20.17
C LEU A 49 -0.75 9.46 -19.60
N PRO A 50 0.36 10.06 -20.07
CA PRO A 50 0.72 11.44 -19.72
C PRO A 50 -0.42 12.43 -19.99
N PRO A 51 -0.58 13.45 -19.15
CA PRO A 51 0.22 13.81 -17.96
C PRO A 51 -0.03 12.95 -16.72
N ARG A 52 -0.68 11.81 -16.81
CA ARG A 52 -1.02 10.86 -15.72
C ARG A 52 -1.86 11.51 -14.61
N PRO A 53 -2.96 12.17 -14.93
CA PRO A 53 -3.79 12.78 -13.90
C PRO A 53 -4.37 11.72 -12.97
N ALA A 54 -4.72 12.13 -11.77
CA ALA A 54 -5.35 11.26 -10.78
C ALA A 54 -6.55 10.51 -11.35
N ALA A 55 -6.60 9.20 -11.13
CA ALA A 55 -7.77 8.39 -11.43
C ALA A 55 -8.78 8.46 -10.27
N LEU A 56 -8.26 8.64 -9.05
CA LEU A 56 -9.01 9.02 -7.85
C LEU A 56 -8.78 10.51 -7.60
N PRO A 57 -9.76 11.40 -7.85
CA PRO A 57 -9.59 12.84 -7.66
C PRO A 57 -9.32 13.23 -6.21
N HIS A 58 -8.44 14.22 -6.00
CA HIS A 58 -8.05 14.71 -4.67
C HIS A 58 -9.25 15.24 -3.88
N ASP A 59 -10.05 16.09 -4.50
CA ASP A 59 -11.23 16.71 -3.91
C ASP A 59 -12.27 15.69 -3.43
N MET A 60 -12.43 14.61 -4.16
CA MET A 60 -13.32 13.51 -3.75
C MET A 60 -12.77 12.76 -2.52
N ALA A 61 -11.46 12.53 -2.45
CA ALA A 61 -10.85 11.89 -1.29
C ALA A 61 -10.93 12.81 -0.05
N GLU A 62 -10.68 14.10 -0.21
CA GLU A 62 -10.79 15.11 0.85
C GLU A 62 -12.21 15.25 1.37
N ALA A 63 -13.21 15.23 0.50
CA ALA A 63 -14.64 15.27 0.87
C ALA A 63 -15.05 14.07 1.75
N GLU A 64 -14.38 12.92 1.60
CA GLU A 64 -14.57 11.73 2.45
C GLU A 64 -13.66 11.72 3.70
N GLY A 65 -13.03 12.86 4.00
CA GLY A 65 -12.18 13.05 5.19
C GLY A 65 -10.82 12.37 5.11
N TRP A 66 -10.30 12.11 3.91
CA TRP A 66 -8.95 11.63 3.70
C TRP A 66 -7.99 12.78 3.43
N GLN A 67 -6.78 12.70 3.99
CA GLN A 67 -5.67 13.54 3.61
C GLN A 67 -4.80 12.76 2.61
N THR A 68 -4.56 13.37 1.44
CA THR A 68 -3.65 12.83 0.44
C THR A 68 -2.22 13.24 0.76
N LEU A 69 -1.28 12.30 0.83
CA LEU A 69 0.12 12.63 1.05
C LEU A 69 0.77 13.18 -0.23
N PRO A 70 1.78 14.07 -0.13
CA PRO A 70 2.29 14.88 -1.24
C PRO A 70 3.26 14.10 -2.16
N PHE A 71 2.77 13.03 -2.78
CA PHE A 71 3.53 12.25 -3.77
C PHE A 71 3.21 12.63 -5.23
N GLY A 72 2.24 13.52 -5.42
CA GLY A 72 1.77 13.93 -6.74
C GLY A 72 2.84 14.61 -7.58
N GLN A 73 2.73 14.44 -8.90
CA GLN A 73 3.60 15.04 -9.89
C GLN A 73 2.90 16.18 -10.63
N PRO A 74 3.64 17.10 -11.27
CA PRO A 74 3.06 18.05 -12.20
C PRO A 74 2.15 17.37 -13.22
N GLY A 75 0.94 17.91 -13.42
CA GLY A 75 -0.09 17.28 -14.25
C GLY A 75 -1.25 16.70 -13.45
N GLY A 76 -1.23 16.84 -12.10
CA GLY A 76 -2.37 16.51 -11.24
C GLY A 76 -2.49 15.03 -10.91
N SER A 77 -1.37 14.30 -10.84
CA SER A 77 -1.39 12.92 -10.33
C SER A 77 -1.64 12.91 -8.81
N LEU A 78 -2.24 11.82 -8.31
CA LEU A 78 -2.40 11.59 -6.88
C LEU A 78 -1.09 11.13 -6.24
N GLY A 79 -0.27 10.42 -7.00
CA GLY A 79 0.91 9.80 -6.47
C GLY A 79 2.08 9.72 -7.45
N TRP A 80 3.00 8.80 -7.14
CA TRP A 80 4.22 8.53 -7.91
C TRP A 80 4.10 7.19 -8.62
N HIS A 81 4.14 7.21 -9.97
CA HIS A 81 3.93 6.01 -10.80
C HIS A 81 2.67 5.21 -10.42
N GLY A 82 1.60 5.91 -10.03
CA GLY A 82 0.34 5.30 -9.63
C GLY A 82 0.28 4.85 -8.16
N ASN A 83 1.37 4.93 -7.41
CA ASN A 83 1.34 4.68 -5.97
C ASN A 83 0.98 5.96 -5.22
N ALA A 84 -0.01 5.90 -4.35
CA ALA A 84 -0.45 7.01 -3.51
C ALA A 84 -0.71 6.53 -2.08
N MET A 85 -0.84 7.45 -1.15
CA MET A 85 -1.16 7.14 0.23
C MET A 85 -2.17 8.14 0.77
N LEU A 86 -3.22 7.61 1.38
CA LEU A 86 -4.25 8.35 2.08
C LEU A 86 -4.11 8.09 3.57
N VAL A 87 -4.31 9.14 4.38
CA VAL A 87 -4.29 9.02 5.84
C VAL A 87 -5.52 9.70 6.45
N ARG A 88 -5.97 9.20 7.59
CA ARG A 88 -7.03 9.84 8.39
C ARG A 88 -6.46 10.96 9.26
N PRO A 89 -7.28 11.95 9.67
CA PRO A 89 -6.92 12.90 10.71
C PRO A 89 -6.36 12.19 11.95
N GLY A 90 -5.28 12.74 12.51
CA GLY A 90 -4.53 12.12 13.62
C GLY A 90 -3.28 11.36 13.17
N ILE A 91 -3.12 11.07 11.88
CA ILE A 91 -1.85 10.64 11.29
C ILE A 91 -1.18 11.85 10.67
N THR A 92 0.07 12.14 11.04
CA THR A 92 0.78 13.31 10.49
C THR A 92 2.07 12.88 9.78
N LEU A 93 2.31 13.52 8.64
CA LEU A 93 3.52 13.28 7.85
C LEU A 93 4.71 13.99 8.49
N ARG A 94 5.79 13.24 8.77
CA ARG A 94 7.07 13.79 9.20
C ARG A 94 8.02 14.00 8.02
N ASP A 95 8.13 12.98 7.15
CA ASP A 95 9.02 13.00 5.99
C ASP A 95 8.49 12.07 4.90
N SER A 96 8.83 12.36 3.65
CA SER A 96 8.40 11.56 2.51
C SER A 96 9.46 11.52 1.42
N GLY A 97 9.34 10.55 0.52
CA GLY A 97 10.24 10.44 -0.62
C GLY A 97 9.75 9.48 -1.68
N HIS A 98 10.27 9.68 -2.88
CA HIS A 98 10.10 8.77 -4.00
C HIS A 98 11.28 7.82 -4.09
N ILE A 99 11.04 6.60 -4.56
CA ILE A 99 12.08 5.59 -4.82
C ILE A 99 11.90 5.12 -6.26
N ASP A 100 12.89 5.42 -7.09
CA ASP A 100 12.91 4.95 -8.46
C ASP A 100 13.21 3.46 -8.53
N LEU A 101 12.45 2.74 -9.31
CA LEU A 101 12.56 1.30 -9.44
C LEU A 101 13.06 0.91 -10.84
N PRO A 102 14.08 0.05 -10.94
CA PRO A 102 14.58 -0.42 -12.22
C PRO A 102 13.56 -1.34 -12.91
N GLY A 103 13.54 -1.33 -14.25
CA GLY A 103 12.70 -2.25 -14.99
C GLY A 103 12.33 -1.78 -16.39
N LEU A 104 11.59 -2.64 -17.10
CA LEU A 104 11.04 -2.32 -18.43
C LEU A 104 9.78 -1.46 -18.30
N GLU A 105 9.07 -1.57 -17.20
CA GLU A 105 7.88 -0.79 -16.89
C GLU A 105 8.26 0.40 -16.01
N PRO A 106 7.68 1.59 -16.22
CA PRO A 106 7.88 2.72 -15.34
C PRO A 106 7.18 2.45 -14.00
N ARG A 107 7.94 1.92 -13.04
CA ARG A 107 7.51 1.64 -11.68
C ARG A 107 8.26 2.53 -10.70
N GLY A 108 7.64 2.83 -9.58
CA GLY A 108 8.22 3.54 -8.47
C GLY A 108 7.67 3.01 -7.16
N ALA A 109 8.28 3.40 -6.06
CA ALA A 109 7.72 3.24 -4.72
C ALA A 109 7.69 4.60 -4.01
N ILE A 110 6.82 4.73 -3.03
CA ILE A 110 6.68 5.91 -2.20
C ILE A 110 7.00 5.56 -0.75
N ARG A 111 7.63 6.46 -0.03
CA ARG A 111 7.95 6.32 1.39
C ARG A 111 7.34 7.48 2.17
N ALA A 112 6.71 7.17 3.30
CA ALA A 112 6.27 8.15 4.27
C ALA A 112 6.70 7.73 5.67
N ASP A 113 7.28 8.66 6.42
CA ASP A 113 7.53 8.54 7.85
C ASP A 113 6.39 9.29 8.57
N LEU A 114 5.57 8.55 9.30
CA LEU A 114 4.29 9.00 9.84
C LEU A 114 4.29 8.94 11.37
N HIS A 115 3.80 9.99 12.00
CA HIS A 115 3.39 9.90 13.41
C HIS A 115 2.02 9.23 13.48
N THR A 116 1.95 8.13 14.20
CA THR A 116 0.78 7.26 14.34
C THR A 116 0.48 6.98 15.80
N PRO A 117 -0.65 6.34 16.14
CA PRO A 117 -0.90 5.86 17.49
C PRO A 117 0.16 4.87 18.02
N LEU A 118 0.94 4.24 17.13
CA LEU A 118 2.07 3.38 17.48
C LEU A 118 3.39 4.15 17.61
N GLY A 119 3.38 5.48 17.53
CA GLY A 119 4.57 6.30 17.42
C GLY A 119 5.01 6.50 15.96
N LEU A 120 6.31 6.75 15.75
CA LEU A 120 6.85 6.93 14.41
C LEU A 120 6.86 5.60 13.65
N LEU A 121 6.31 5.60 12.44
CA LEU A 121 6.21 4.43 11.56
C LEU A 121 6.61 4.82 10.14
N ARG A 122 7.51 4.08 9.51
CA ARG A 122 7.82 4.20 8.09
C ARG A 122 6.95 3.25 7.28
N VAL A 123 6.21 3.81 6.35
CA VAL A 123 5.37 3.06 5.40
C VAL A 123 5.92 3.25 4.00
N VAL A 124 6.16 2.14 3.30
CA VAL A 124 6.55 2.14 1.89
C VAL A 124 5.44 1.52 1.08
N GLY A 125 4.88 2.33 0.18
CA GLY A 125 3.89 1.91 -0.80
C GLY A 125 4.57 1.49 -2.10
N LEU A 126 4.21 0.33 -2.64
CA LEU A 126 4.83 -0.22 -3.82
C LEU A 126 3.84 -0.91 -4.76
N HIS A 127 4.22 -0.96 -6.04
CA HIS A 127 3.60 -1.78 -7.06
C HIS A 127 4.71 -2.36 -7.95
N LEU A 128 5.08 -3.61 -7.71
CA LEU A 128 6.21 -4.25 -8.40
C LEU A 128 5.83 -4.71 -9.81
N GLY A 129 6.83 -4.91 -10.65
CA GLY A 129 6.67 -5.34 -12.04
C GLY A 129 6.20 -6.79 -12.18
N LEU A 130 5.65 -7.11 -13.35
CA LEU A 130 5.10 -8.45 -13.64
C LEU A 130 6.19 -9.52 -13.79
N VAL A 131 7.41 -9.14 -14.19
CA VAL A 131 8.51 -10.07 -14.44
C VAL A 131 9.30 -10.31 -13.15
N ARG A 132 9.45 -11.56 -12.75
CA ARG A 132 10.11 -11.97 -11.49
C ARG A 132 11.50 -11.34 -11.30
N ARG A 133 12.34 -11.34 -12.34
CA ARG A 133 13.69 -10.74 -12.28
C ARG A 133 13.63 -9.28 -11.84
N TYR A 134 12.73 -8.50 -12.44
CA TYR A 134 12.60 -7.09 -12.12
C TYR A 134 12.01 -6.87 -10.74
N ARG A 135 11.06 -7.68 -10.29
CA ARG A 135 10.54 -7.60 -8.90
C ARG A 135 11.66 -7.72 -7.87
N LEU A 136 12.58 -8.66 -8.04
CA LEU A 136 13.72 -8.83 -7.12
C LEU A 136 14.65 -7.62 -7.14
N LEU A 137 14.96 -7.08 -8.33
CA LEU A 137 15.78 -5.86 -8.48
C LEU A 137 15.10 -4.63 -7.89
N GLN A 138 13.79 -4.49 -8.11
CA GLN A 138 12.97 -3.41 -7.58
C GLN A 138 12.93 -3.44 -6.05
N LEU A 139 12.69 -4.61 -5.48
CA LEU A 139 12.66 -4.77 -4.04
C LEU A 139 14.04 -4.51 -3.42
N ALA A 140 15.12 -4.97 -4.08
CA ALA A 140 16.49 -4.66 -3.66
C ALA A 140 16.80 -3.15 -3.73
N ALA A 141 16.27 -2.44 -4.73
CA ALA A 141 16.40 -0.98 -4.83
C ALA A 141 15.67 -0.27 -3.67
N ILE A 142 14.46 -0.72 -3.31
CA ILE A 142 13.73 -0.22 -2.14
C ILE A 142 14.57 -0.43 -0.87
N MET A 143 15.04 -1.65 -0.62
CA MET A 143 15.81 -1.96 0.58
C MET A 143 17.11 -1.18 0.66
N ARG A 144 17.75 -0.90 -0.49
CA ARG A 144 18.94 -0.05 -0.56
C ARG A 144 18.62 1.40 -0.19
N ALA A 145 17.56 1.97 -0.77
CA ALA A 145 17.15 3.34 -0.49
C ALA A 145 16.77 3.56 0.98
N LEU A 146 16.31 2.52 1.66
CA LEU A 146 15.93 2.59 3.07
C LEU A 146 17.12 2.43 4.04
N ARG A 147 18.26 1.87 3.58
CA ARG A 147 19.41 1.55 4.43
C ARG A 147 20.04 2.79 5.06
N ASP A 148 20.10 3.88 4.29
CA ASP A 148 20.77 5.11 4.68
C ASP A 148 19.86 6.06 5.48
N LEU A 149 18.63 5.64 5.72
CA LEU A 149 17.66 6.41 6.52
C LEU A 149 17.77 6.05 8.01
N PRO A 150 17.42 6.99 8.91
CA PRO A 150 17.38 6.70 10.33
C PRO A 150 16.52 5.46 10.64
N PRO A 151 16.89 4.63 11.63
CA PRO A 151 16.09 3.48 12.04
C PRO A 151 14.66 3.90 12.40
N CYS A 152 13.68 3.15 11.90
CA CYS A 152 12.27 3.37 12.12
C CYS A 152 11.52 2.05 11.95
N PRO A 153 10.50 1.73 12.77
CA PRO A 153 9.61 0.61 12.48
C PRO A 153 9.08 0.71 11.05
N LEU A 154 9.17 -0.38 10.28
CA LEU A 154 8.99 -0.37 8.82
C LEU A 154 7.88 -1.31 8.39
N VAL A 155 7.00 -0.81 7.52
CA VAL A 155 5.99 -1.60 6.79
C VAL A 155 6.19 -1.39 5.30
N LEU A 156 6.35 -2.47 4.52
CA LEU A 156 6.15 -2.43 3.08
C LEU A 156 4.72 -2.91 2.80
N ALA A 157 3.97 -2.16 2.02
CA ALA A 157 2.58 -2.47 1.67
C ALA A 157 2.34 -2.24 0.19
N GLY A 158 1.60 -3.13 -0.47
CA GLY A 158 1.26 -2.92 -1.88
C GLY A 158 1.08 -4.21 -2.65
N ASP A 159 1.03 -4.04 -3.97
CA ASP A 159 0.96 -5.12 -4.94
C ASP A 159 2.39 -5.60 -5.30
N PHE A 160 2.75 -6.75 -4.76
CA PHE A 160 4.04 -7.39 -5.01
C PHE A 160 4.08 -8.16 -6.33
N ASN A 161 2.94 -8.34 -7.00
CA ASN A 161 2.80 -9.11 -8.25
C ASN A 161 3.45 -10.51 -8.21
N ASP A 162 3.55 -11.10 -7.01
CA ASP A 162 4.17 -12.40 -6.82
C ASP A 162 3.14 -13.50 -6.60
N TRP A 163 2.97 -14.36 -7.61
CA TRP A 163 2.07 -15.50 -7.59
C TRP A 163 2.56 -16.66 -6.71
N GLY A 164 3.83 -16.59 -6.28
CA GLY A 164 4.43 -17.60 -5.42
C GLY A 164 4.17 -17.36 -3.93
N ARG A 165 4.83 -18.18 -3.11
CA ARG A 165 4.76 -18.09 -1.64
C ARG A 165 5.63 -16.95 -1.04
N GLY A 166 6.32 -16.16 -1.87
CA GLY A 166 7.12 -15.03 -1.42
C GLY A 166 8.57 -15.36 -1.03
N ALA A 167 8.97 -16.62 -0.93
CA ALA A 167 10.28 -17.01 -0.42
C ALA A 167 11.49 -16.36 -1.14
N ALA A 168 11.36 -16.07 -2.44
CA ALA A 168 12.41 -15.36 -3.16
C ALA A 168 12.45 -13.86 -2.79
N LEU A 169 11.30 -13.26 -2.52
CA LEU A 169 11.18 -11.86 -2.08
C LEU A 169 11.67 -11.73 -0.62
N GLU A 170 11.33 -12.68 0.25
CA GLU A 170 11.78 -12.70 1.66
C GLU A 170 13.30 -12.64 1.79
N ARG A 171 14.02 -13.34 0.92
CA ARG A 171 15.49 -13.27 0.91
C ARG A 171 16.05 -11.88 0.58
N VAL A 172 15.27 -11.08 -0.17
CA VAL A 172 15.69 -9.71 -0.56
C VAL A 172 15.34 -8.70 0.52
N ILE A 173 14.20 -8.85 1.20
CA ILE A 173 13.75 -7.90 2.23
C ILE A 173 14.50 -8.03 3.54
N GLY A 174 15.35 -8.99 3.71
CA GLY A 174 16.26 -9.25 4.83
C GLY A 174 15.87 -8.57 6.15
N GLY A 175 15.51 -9.34 7.18
CA GLY A 175 15.06 -8.81 8.46
C GLY A 175 13.59 -8.40 8.54
N LEU A 176 12.87 -8.30 7.40
CA LEU A 176 11.42 -8.19 7.36
C LEU A 176 10.81 -9.58 7.10
N HIS A 177 9.55 -9.74 7.47
CA HIS A 177 8.79 -10.95 7.19
C HIS A 177 7.44 -10.62 6.56
N PHE A 178 6.97 -11.45 5.65
CA PHE A 178 5.61 -11.30 5.11
C PHE A 178 4.59 -11.69 6.16
N ALA A 179 3.70 -10.75 6.44
CA ALA A 179 2.55 -11.02 7.28
C ALA A 179 1.57 -11.94 6.54
N PRO A 180 0.92 -12.91 7.24
CA PRO A 180 -0.04 -13.81 6.61
C PRO A 180 -1.28 -13.03 6.14
N THR A 181 -1.54 -13.01 4.84
CA THR A 181 -2.73 -12.41 4.22
C THR A 181 -3.56 -13.47 3.49
N ARG A 182 -4.80 -13.11 3.18
CA ARG A 182 -5.67 -13.93 2.32
C ARG A 182 -5.48 -13.56 0.85
N PRO A 183 -5.84 -14.44 -0.11
CA PRO A 183 -5.86 -14.08 -1.53
C PRO A 183 -6.74 -12.85 -1.80
N SER A 184 -6.25 -11.96 -2.68
CA SER A 184 -6.90 -10.70 -3.08
C SER A 184 -7.21 -10.62 -4.57
N PHE A 185 -6.59 -11.48 -5.39
CA PHE A 185 -6.69 -11.43 -6.85
C PHE A 185 -7.04 -12.81 -7.45
N PRO A 186 -7.85 -12.87 -8.54
CA PRO A 186 -8.72 -11.79 -9.02
C PRO A 186 -9.95 -11.60 -8.12
N ALA A 187 -10.48 -10.39 -8.04
CA ALA A 187 -11.54 -10.03 -7.10
C ALA A 187 -12.79 -10.95 -7.12
N PRO A 188 -13.30 -11.43 -8.28
CA PRO A 188 -14.46 -12.31 -8.29
C PRO A 188 -14.20 -13.68 -7.64
N ARG A 189 -12.99 -14.22 -7.78
CA ARG A 189 -12.55 -15.50 -7.24
C ARG A 189 -11.09 -15.44 -6.82
N PRO A 190 -10.78 -14.88 -5.66
CA PRO A 190 -9.40 -14.65 -5.25
C PRO A 190 -8.66 -15.96 -4.98
N VAL A 191 -7.53 -16.13 -5.68
CA VAL A 191 -6.65 -17.31 -5.59
C VAL A 191 -5.19 -16.91 -5.34
N ALA A 192 -4.79 -15.69 -5.70
CA ALA A 192 -3.42 -15.19 -5.53
C ALA A 192 -3.33 -14.11 -4.44
N ARG A 193 -2.24 -14.14 -3.66
CA ARG A 193 -1.90 -13.14 -2.64
C ARG A 193 -0.93 -12.13 -3.23
N LEU A 194 -1.40 -11.30 -4.16
CA LEU A 194 -0.56 -10.29 -4.80
C LEU A 194 -0.32 -9.09 -3.88
N ASP A 195 -1.35 -8.71 -3.12
CA ASP A 195 -1.34 -7.59 -2.18
C ASP A 195 -0.90 -8.10 -0.80
N ARG A 196 0.22 -7.55 -0.30
CA ARG A 196 0.89 -8.06 0.90
C ARG A 196 1.39 -6.93 1.80
N PHE A 197 1.70 -7.33 3.05
CA PHE A 197 2.46 -6.53 4.01
C PHE A 197 3.74 -7.27 4.36
N ALA A 198 4.89 -6.57 4.34
CA ALA A 198 6.11 -7.05 4.96
C ALA A 198 6.44 -6.14 6.16
N LEU A 199 6.63 -6.74 7.32
CA LEU A 199 6.81 -6.06 8.60
C LEU A 199 8.26 -6.17 9.06
N GLY A 200 8.82 -5.04 9.47
CA GLY A 200 10.13 -4.98 10.12
C GLY A 200 10.09 -5.39 11.60
N PRO A 201 11.28 -5.49 12.23
CA PRO A 201 11.38 -5.76 13.66
C PRO A 201 10.58 -4.76 14.50
N GLY A 202 10.05 -5.22 15.61
CA GLY A 202 9.25 -4.39 16.52
C GLY A 202 7.79 -4.22 16.12
N LEU A 203 7.37 -4.78 14.97
CA LEU A 203 5.98 -4.77 14.52
C LEU A 203 5.41 -6.18 14.46
N ARG A 204 4.17 -6.31 14.89
CA ARG A 204 3.40 -7.54 14.80
C ARG A 204 2.02 -7.27 14.19
N MET A 205 1.58 -8.17 13.34
CA MET A 205 0.21 -8.18 12.84
C MET A 205 -0.68 -8.95 13.79
N ARG A 206 -1.68 -8.30 14.35
CA ARG A 206 -2.69 -8.90 15.24
C ARG A 206 -3.81 -9.59 14.44
N ALA A 207 -4.26 -8.93 13.40
CA ALA A 207 -5.31 -9.42 12.53
C ALA A 207 -5.10 -8.92 11.10
N SER A 208 -5.64 -9.64 10.12
CA SER A 208 -5.70 -9.21 8.73
C SER A 208 -6.94 -9.76 8.04
N GLY A 209 -7.34 -9.13 6.98
CA GLY A 209 -8.45 -9.57 6.17
C GLY A 209 -8.45 -8.98 4.77
N VAL A 210 -9.41 -9.46 4.00
CA VAL A 210 -9.76 -8.96 2.68
C VAL A 210 -11.19 -8.48 2.74
N LEU A 211 -11.47 -7.30 2.23
CA LEU A 211 -12.84 -6.77 2.17
C LEU A 211 -13.57 -7.45 1.00
N LEU A 212 -14.58 -8.26 1.33
CA LEU A 212 -15.37 -9.02 0.36
C LEU A 212 -16.76 -8.42 0.12
N ALA A 213 -17.17 -7.47 0.96
CA ALA A 213 -18.47 -6.81 0.86
C ALA A 213 -18.60 -5.99 -0.42
N GLU A 214 -19.80 -5.92 -0.97
CA GLU A 214 -20.06 -5.02 -2.09
C GLU A 214 -19.84 -3.54 -1.66
N PRO A 215 -19.26 -2.70 -2.54
CA PRO A 215 -18.96 -2.97 -3.96
C PRO A 215 -17.51 -3.48 -4.23
N ALA A 216 -16.77 -3.95 -3.23
CA ALA A 216 -15.35 -4.31 -3.40
C ALA A 216 -15.12 -5.36 -4.51
N ARG A 217 -16.04 -6.35 -4.62
CA ARG A 217 -15.94 -7.42 -5.63
C ARG A 217 -15.99 -6.97 -7.08
N ILE A 218 -16.54 -5.76 -7.33
CA ILE A 218 -16.69 -5.23 -8.69
C ILE A 218 -15.95 -3.91 -8.90
N ALA A 219 -15.39 -3.33 -7.85
CA ALA A 219 -14.77 -2.00 -7.90
C ALA A 219 -13.39 -2.00 -8.55
N SER A 220 -12.69 -3.12 -8.51
CA SER A 220 -11.36 -3.36 -9.09
C SER A 220 -11.22 -4.84 -9.40
N ASP A 221 -10.19 -5.24 -10.14
CA ASP A 221 -9.76 -6.64 -10.30
C ASP A 221 -9.01 -7.17 -9.06
N HIS A 222 -8.60 -6.29 -8.13
CA HIS A 222 -8.08 -6.63 -6.82
C HIS A 222 -9.10 -6.36 -5.72
N LEU A 223 -9.06 -7.15 -4.66
CA LEU A 223 -9.74 -6.87 -3.40
C LEU A 223 -8.78 -6.13 -2.45
N PRO A 224 -9.25 -5.15 -1.68
CA PRO A 224 -8.41 -4.49 -0.70
C PRO A 224 -8.07 -5.40 0.47
N VAL A 225 -6.82 -5.34 0.91
CA VAL A 225 -6.29 -6.10 2.04
C VAL A 225 -5.97 -5.14 3.18
N TRP A 226 -6.32 -5.52 4.40
CA TRP A 226 -6.04 -4.73 5.60
C TRP A 226 -5.29 -5.56 6.66
N ALA A 227 -4.56 -4.86 7.52
CA ALA A 227 -3.86 -5.42 8.66
C ALA A 227 -3.99 -4.50 9.88
N ASP A 228 -4.30 -5.07 11.04
CA ASP A 228 -4.19 -4.41 12.34
C ASP A 228 -2.78 -4.68 12.90
N LEU A 229 -2.04 -3.60 13.10
CA LEU A 229 -0.67 -3.63 13.58
C LEU A 229 -0.59 -3.20 15.04
N GLU A 230 0.37 -3.76 15.74
CA GLU A 230 0.77 -3.35 17.08
C GLU A 230 2.30 -3.43 17.22
N LEU A 231 2.86 -2.71 18.18
CA LEU A 231 4.26 -2.90 18.56
C LEU A 231 4.41 -4.20 19.34
N THR A 232 5.47 -4.94 19.04
CA THR A 232 5.89 -6.00 19.93
C THR A 232 6.42 -5.36 21.21
N THR A 233 5.80 -5.62 22.34
CA THR A 233 6.44 -5.33 23.63
C THR A 233 7.73 -6.13 23.66
N SER A 234 8.87 -5.45 23.78
CA SER A 234 10.09 -6.13 24.21
C SER A 234 9.79 -6.67 25.59
N ASP A 235 9.61 -7.98 25.72
CA ASP A 235 9.72 -8.62 27.02
C ASP A 235 11.11 -8.22 27.54
N SER A 236 11.09 -7.40 28.60
CA SER A 236 12.29 -7.05 29.34
C SER A 236 12.87 -8.35 29.87
N ALA A 237 13.95 -8.82 29.21
CA ALA A 237 14.78 -9.86 29.78
C ALA A 237 15.65 -9.29 30.91
#